data_d413531e327a1b77021a73c947039110
#
_entry.id   d413531e327a1b77021a73c947039110
#
_cell.length_a   1.000
_cell.length_b   1.000
_cell.length_c   1.000
_cell.angle_alpha   90.00
_cell.angle_beta   90.00
_cell.angle_gamma   90.00
#
_symmetry.space_group_name_H-M   'P 1'
#
loop_
_entity.id
_entity.type
_entity.pdbx_description
1 polymer ?
#
loop_
_entity_poly.entity_id
_entity_poly.type
_entity_poly.pdbx_seq_one_letter_code
_entity_poly.pdbx_strand_id
1 'polypeptide(L)'
;MKKIFSLLVLCATVVFASCSKDDPVTDPVPEGIVVTTYDALLNALQTGGTSADAPTLITLGGNITIPAGGDYDTPPMNGSGHFKIDGGHHTLTWDNTASNRHLLGNFSPDAGAVYIELTNINLDRQDMNAAVCVYNGKITLGKDVALSGQDDNMILANGEKAELELGDGCELSYETGSSPCCVSVWYGATLVLNGGKTAAGAYIGLDCNFYPAVSYPLISVPKALTGDVHLLLKMIGITPVAQGIGNYQLTQADCDRLIVNPESTVGVYAGWGGKYDGNFELHLDPAADYQIKLRLKNFTPPTSGTIDVTGMTDVVARATICAALEAGHTEIELKGELSKIGMGGQWGVFADNTQITKCDLTEVTGWGATPTLPELAFKDCTALQEVTLPDGVQVIGEYAFIRCAALTTVNLSQVTQIDESAFRGCTSLKTLTLDNVAAIGLDAFYGCTGLETLKIPKCTRFGNYIVTGCKALTRIEAIAAGDFVHISDGSSIERTAVFHNRTAHSGDNVFNPAKCDLVLNADKQEGGGAVPTVSANNEWTVAQYGGLMRWKSITPP
;
A
#
# COMPACT_ATOMS: atom_id res chain seq x y z
N MET A 1 -11.95 -37.69 47.74
CA MET A 1 -10.55 -38.03 47.47
C MET A 1 -9.81 -36.73 47.14
N LYS A 2 -9.00 -36.30 48.09
CA LYS A 2 -8.21 -35.05 48.04
C LYS A 2 -6.99 -35.31 47.15
N LYS A 3 -6.77 -34.52 46.07
CA LYS A 3 -5.49 -34.44 45.39
C LYS A 3 -4.74 -33.23 45.93
N ILE A 4 -3.62 -33.51 46.52
CA ILE A 4 -2.63 -32.61 47.07
C ILE A 4 -1.84 -32.02 45.89
N PHE A 5 -1.86 -30.69 45.74
CA PHE A 5 -0.93 -29.97 44.88
C PHE A 5 0.38 -29.80 45.66
N SER A 6 1.44 -30.41 45.17
CA SER A 6 2.81 -30.15 45.64
C SER A 6 3.30 -28.83 45.04
N LEU A 7 3.47 -27.85 45.93
CA LEU A 7 4.15 -26.59 45.64
C LEU A 7 5.67 -26.87 45.67
N LEU A 8 6.31 -26.90 44.50
CA LEU A 8 7.77 -26.91 44.45
C LEU A 8 8.28 -25.47 44.59
N VAL A 9 8.74 -25.14 45.78
CA VAL A 9 9.49 -23.89 46.05
C VAL A 9 10.91 -24.10 45.52
N LEU A 10 11.26 -23.44 44.43
CA LEU A 10 12.63 -23.40 43.95
C LEU A 10 13.41 -22.37 44.80
N CYS A 11 14.33 -22.87 45.61
CA CYS A 11 15.22 -22.03 46.41
C CYS A 11 16.18 -21.24 45.49
N ALA A 12 16.00 -19.94 45.44
CA ALA A 12 17.01 -19.02 44.92
C ALA A 12 18.14 -18.90 45.96
N THR A 13 19.35 -19.29 45.60
CA THR A 13 20.54 -19.06 46.43
C THR A 13 20.96 -17.59 46.31
N VAL A 14 20.70 -16.85 47.36
CA VAL A 14 21.17 -15.46 47.53
C VAL A 14 22.66 -15.51 47.91
N VAL A 15 23.52 -14.98 47.08
CA VAL A 15 24.95 -14.74 47.42
C VAL A 15 25.05 -13.34 47.99
N PHE A 16 25.26 -13.22 49.29
CA PHE A 16 25.60 -11.94 49.93
C PHE A 16 27.05 -11.57 49.65
N ALA A 17 27.28 -10.50 48.90
CA ALA A 17 28.57 -9.82 48.90
C ALA A 17 28.56 -8.74 49.99
N SER A 18 29.55 -8.75 50.87
CA SER A 18 29.71 -7.77 51.95
C SER A 18 30.15 -6.41 51.36
N CYS A 19 29.29 -5.39 51.48
CA CYS A 19 29.65 -4.01 51.16
C CYS A 19 30.34 -3.33 52.34
N SER A 20 31.43 -2.62 52.03
CA SER A 20 32.08 -1.64 52.92
C SER A 20 31.24 -0.34 52.90
N LYS A 21 31.19 0.33 54.07
CA LYS A 21 30.47 1.59 54.26
C LYS A 21 31.13 2.69 53.43
N ASP A 22 30.29 3.45 52.73
CA ASP A 22 30.50 4.78 52.15
C ASP A 22 30.20 4.90 50.64
N ASP A 23 29.15 4.20 50.13
CA ASP A 23 28.57 4.51 48.80
C ASP A 23 27.23 5.24 48.93
N PRO A 24 26.91 6.21 48.07
CA PRO A 24 25.62 6.89 48.10
C PRO A 24 24.48 5.90 47.87
N VAL A 25 23.40 6.08 48.62
CA VAL A 25 22.18 5.26 48.53
C VAL A 25 21.66 5.29 47.08
N THR A 26 21.96 4.24 46.36
CA THR A 26 21.26 3.94 45.10
C THR A 26 19.95 3.25 45.49
N ASP A 27 18.83 3.74 45.00
CA ASP A 27 17.54 3.06 45.14
C ASP A 27 17.70 1.58 44.74
N PRO A 28 17.03 0.65 45.45
CA PRO A 28 17.16 -0.77 45.13
C PRO A 28 16.64 -1.01 43.70
N VAL A 29 17.54 -1.46 42.82
CA VAL A 29 17.15 -1.94 41.50
C VAL A 29 16.15 -3.08 41.72
N PRO A 30 14.96 -3.04 41.13
CA PRO A 30 13.99 -4.13 41.26
C PRO A 30 14.64 -5.44 40.81
N GLU A 31 14.60 -6.49 41.64
CA GLU A 31 15.15 -7.79 41.30
C GLU A 31 14.34 -8.36 40.09
N GLY A 32 14.99 -8.45 38.92
CA GLY A 32 14.42 -9.05 37.71
C GLY A 32 14.41 -10.58 37.79
N ILE A 33 13.64 -11.21 36.93
CA ILE A 33 13.61 -12.66 36.76
C ILE A 33 14.86 -13.08 35.99
N VAL A 34 15.77 -13.82 36.59
CA VAL A 34 16.95 -14.38 35.91
C VAL A 34 16.56 -15.71 35.27
N VAL A 35 16.79 -15.81 33.93
CA VAL A 35 16.47 -17.00 33.14
C VAL A 35 17.72 -17.57 32.48
N THR A 36 17.86 -18.90 32.51
CA THR A 36 18.99 -19.62 31.87
C THR A 36 18.54 -20.70 30.92
N THR A 37 17.24 -20.90 30.77
CA THR A 37 16.64 -21.90 29.88
C THR A 37 15.48 -21.31 29.09
N TYR A 38 15.15 -21.96 27.96
CA TYR A 38 14.02 -21.56 27.14
C TYR A 38 12.67 -21.62 27.89
N ASP A 39 12.42 -22.68 28.68
CA ASP A 39 11.18 -22.82 29.44
C ASP A 39 11.04 -21.75 30.52
N ALA A 40 12.15 -21.36 31.18
CA ALA A 40 12.15 -20.28 32.16
C ALA A 40 11.85 -18.94 31.47
N LEU A 41 12.42 -18.68 30.27
CA LEU A 41 12.13 -17.49 29.48
C LEU A 41 10.65 -17.45 29.05
N LEU A 42 10.09 -18.55 28.54
CA LEU A 42 8.68 -18.64 28.19
C LEU A 42 7.77 -18.32 29.39
N ASN A 43 8.04 -18.89 30.55
CA ASN A 43 7.25 -18.63 31.75
C ASN A 43 7.32 -17.15 32.18
N ALA A 44 8.49 -16.52 32.06
CA ALA A 44 8.66 -15.10 32.34
C ALA A 44 7.88 -14.21 31.36
N LEU A 45 7.84 -14.58 30.08
CA LEU A 45 7.11 -13.86 29.03
C LEU A 45 5.58 -13.99 29.13
N GLN A 46 5.06 -14.98 29.89
CA GLN A 46 3.63 -15.10 30.16
C GLN A 46 3.12 -14.12 31.22
N THR A 47 3.99 -13.50 31.97
CA THR A 47 3.70 -12.57 33.08
C THR A 47 4.10 -11.15 32.69
N GLY A 48 3.35 -10.52 31.77
CA GLY A 48 3.63 -9.14 31.37
C GLY A 48 3.42 -8.11 32.48
N GLY A 49 4.30 -7.13 32.55
CA GLY A 49 4.14 -5.97 33.44
C GLY A 49 2.91 -5.14 33.05
N THR A 50 2.33 -4.47 34.01
CA THR A 50 1.04 -3.75 33.83
C THR A 50 1.19 -2.37 33.22
N SER A 51 2.39 -1.78 33.23
CA SER A 51 2.69 -0.45 32.68
C SER A 51 4.18 -0.27 32.40
N ALA A 52 4.54 0.85 31.77
CA ALA A 52 5.92 1.24 31.58
C ALA A 52 6.70 1.45 32.90
N ASP A 53 6.01 1.87 33.96
CA ASP A 53 6.59 2.08 35.28
C ASP A 53 6.71 0.79 36.09
N ALA A 54 6.02 -0.27 35.67
CA ALA A 54 6.02 -1.58 36.30
C ALA A 54 6.16 -2.71 35.27
N PRO A 55 7.25 -2.73 34.45
CA PRO A 55 7.50 -3.77 33.48
C PRO A 55 7.92 -5.08 34.14
N THR A 56 7.74 -6.19 33.45
CA THR A 56 8.42 -7.44 33.81
C THR A 56 9.90 -7.33 33.43
N LEU A 57 10.78 -7.43 34.41
CA LEU A 57 12.23 -7.38 34.21
C LEU A 57 12.76 -8.81 34.05
N ILE A 58 13.42 -9.07 32.93
CA ILE A 58 14.00 -10.38 32.63
C ILE A 58 15.48 -10.20 32.33
N THR A 59 16.33 -10.98 33.00
CA THR A 59 17.78 -11.00 32.73
C THR A 59 18.20 -12.38 32.26
N LEU A 60 18.94 -12.45 31.16
CA LEU A 60 19.54 -13.71 30.72
C LEU A 60 20.77 -14.02 31.59
N GLY A 61 20.75 -15.18 32.24
CA GLY A 61 21.88 -15.70 33.04
C GLY A 61 22.81 -16.63 32.22
N GLY A 62 22.57 -16.77 30.94
CA GLY A 62 23.35 -17.60 30.01
C GLY A 62 22.78 -17.55 28.61
N ASN A 63 23.50 -18.12 27.65
CA ASN A 63 23.01 -18.27 26.29
C ASN A 63 21.82 -19.23 26.27
N ILE A 64 20.76 -18.87 25.52
CA ILE A 64 19.53 -19.67 25.41
C ILE A 64 19.29 -20.02 23.95
N THR A 65 19.13 -21.31 23.68
CA THR A 65 18.70 -21.79 22.36
C THR A 65 17.19 -21.97 22.36
N ILE A 66 16.54 -21.36 21.37
CA ILE A 66 15.11 -21.48 21.11
C ILE A 66 14.90 -22.70 20.22
N PRO A 67 14.23 -23.76 20.71
CA PRO A 67 14.13 -25.01 19.98
C PRO A 67 13.24 -24.88 18.75
N ALA A 68 13.50 -25.77 17.77
CA ALA A 68 12.68 -25.94 16.59
C ALA A 68 11.23 -26.34 16.90
N GLY A 69 10.30 -25.91 16.05
CA GLY A 69 8.88 -26.35 16.08
C GLY A 69 7.98 -25.49 16.99
N GLY A 70 6.72 -25.40 16.66
CA GLY A 70 5.65 -24.66 17.34
C GLY A 70 4.66 -24.08 16.33
N ASP A 71 3.45 -23.80 16.80
CA ASP A 71 2.39 -23.24 15.95
C ASP A 71 2.67 -21.76 15.65
N TYR A 72 2.47 -21.36 14.39
CA TYR A 72 2.63 -19.98 13.91
C TYR A 72 1.68 -19.00 14.62
N ASP A 73 0.52 -19.50 15.05
CA ASP A 73 -0.61 -18.66 15.46
C ASP A 73 -0.68 -18.39 16.96
N THR A 74 0.18 -19.00 17.77
CA THR A 74 0.20 -18.77 19.22
C THR A 74 1.56 -18.29 19.68
N PRO A 75 1.80 -16.96 19.70
CA PRO A 75 3.02 -16.43 20.30
C PRO A 75 3.07 -16.80 21.79
N PRO A 76 4.26 -17.11 22.34
CA PRO A 76 4.42 -17.45 23.74
C PRO A 76 4.08 -16.29 24.68
N MET A 77 4.08 -15.06 24.18
CA MET A 77 3.59 -13.89 24.91
C MET A 77 2.07 -13.81 24.77
N ASN A 78 1.35 -13.70 25.88
CA ASN A 78 -0.11 -13.59 25.95
C ASN A 78 -0.65 -12.24 25.42
N GLY A 79 -0.06 -11.73 24.35
CA GLY A 79 -0.58 -10.64 23.52
C GLY A 79 -0.62 -9.25 24.13
N SER A 80 -0.19 -9.03 25.37
CA SER A 80 -0.11 -7.68 25.97
C SER A 80 0.85 -7.62 27.16
N GLY A 81 1.48 -6.46 27.35
CA GLY A 81 2.31 -6.20 28.52
C GLY A 81 3.57 -5.41 28.24
N HIS A 82 4.27 -5.04 29.32
CA HIS A 82 5.52 -4.30 29.30
C HIS A 82 6.67 -5.20 29.77
N PHE A 83 7.71 -5.30 28.96
CA PHE A 83 8.87 -6.15 29.22
C PHE A 83 10.16 -5.37 29.03
N LYS A 84 11.09 -5.55 29.96
CA LYS A 84 12.49 -5.14 29.79
C LYS A 84 13.37 -6.37 29.88
N ILE A 85 14.09 -6.66 28.82
CA ILE A 85 14.92 -7.84 28.69
C ILE A 85 16.38 -7.38 28.59
N ASP A 86 17.13 -7.66 29.65
CA ASP A 86 18.59 -7.48 29.69
C ASP A 86 19.26 -8.79 29.34
N GLY A 87 19.95 -8.82 28.24
CA GLY A 87 20.66 -10.00 27.77
C GLY A 87 21.88 -10.36 28.59
N GLY A 88 22.40 -9.46 29.44
CA GLY A 88 23.65 -9.70 30.19
C GLY A 88 24.83 -10.06 29.28
N HIS A 89 24.83 -9.57 28.03
CA HIS A 89 25.75 -9.93 26.95
C HIS A 89 25.66 -11.40 26.49
N HIS A 90 24.54 -12.07 26.77
CA HIS A 90 24.26 -13.41 26.28
C HIS A 90 23.47 -13.40 24.98
N THR A 91 23.43 -14.57 24.31
CA THR A 91 22.81 -14.76 23.01
C THR A 91 21.51 -15.55 23.12
N LEU A 92 20.47 -15.08 22.43
CA LEU A 92 19.32 -15.90 22.05
C LEU A 92 19.57 -16.43 20.63
N THR A 93 19.68 -17.76 20.50
CA THR A 93 19.90 -18.43 19.20
C THR A 93 18.68 -19.24 18.82
N TRP A 94 18.19 -19.09 17.59
CA TRP A 94 17.10 -19.92 17.03
C TRP A 94 17.64 -21.19 16.38
N ASP A 95 17.05 -22.35 16.70
CA ASP A 95 17.37 -23.61 16.05
C ASP A 95 16.80 -23.61 14.62
N ASN A 96 17.68 -23.60 13.63
CA ASN A 96 17.35 -23.48 12.20
C ASN A 96 16.71 -24.72 11.57
N THR A 97 16.51 -25.80 12.33
CA THR A 97 16.01 -27.07 11.77
C THR A 97 14.49 -27.09 11.58
N ALA A 98 13.76 -26.08 12.08
CA ALA A 98 12.33 -25.92 11.81
C ALA A 98 11.97 -24.43 11.79
N SER A 99 11.44 -24.00 10.66
CA SER A 99 10.76 -22.73 10.47
C SER A 99 9.72 -22.46 11.56
N ASN A 100 9.57 -21.18 11.97
CA ASN A 100 8.32 -20.62 12.43
C ASN A 100 8.11 -20.34 13.93
N ARG A 101 9.13 -20.15 14.76
CA ARG A 101 8.88 -19.60 16.09
C ARG A 101 9.30 -18.14 16.18
N HIS A 102 8.32 -17.26 16.17
CA HIS A 102 8.49 -15.91 16.71
C HIS A 102 8.49 -16.03 18.26
N LEU A 103 9.44 -15.41 18.91
CA LEU A 103 9.51 -15.50 20.38
C LEU A 103 8.89 -14.29 21.06
N LEU A 104 9.16 -13.10 20.54
CA LEU A 104 8.83 -11.84 21.20
C LEU A 104 7.89 -11.00 20.33
N GLY A 105 6.79 -10.55 20.91
CA GLY A 105 5.88 -9.62 20.27
C GLY A 105 4.43 -10.08 20.13
N ASN A 106 3.71 -9.42 19.26
CA ASN A 106 2.36 -9.78 18.82
C ASN A 106 2.29 -9.84 17.29
N PHE A 107 1.40 -10.66 16.75
CA PHE A 107 1.34 -10.99 15.31
C PHE A 107 -0.01 -10.64 14.68
N SER A 108 -0.79 -9.80 15.34
CA SER A 108 -2.08 -9.32 14.86
C SER A 108 -2.28 -7.86 15.26
N PRO A 109 -2.81 -7.01 14.36
CA PRO A 109 -3.17 -5.64 14.71
C PRO A 109 -4.30 -5.55 15.75
N ASP A 110 -5.05 -6.64 15.95
CA ASP A 110 -6.13 -6.75 16.94
C ASP A 110 -5.65 -7.32 18.28
N ALA A 111 -4.39 -7.76 18.36
CA ALA A 111 -3.79 -8.20 19.61
C ALA A 111 -3.61 -7.03 20.60
N GLY A 112 -3.54 -7.35 21.88
CA GLY A 112 -3.21 -6.37 22.91
C GLY A 112 -1.82 -5.75 22.68
N ALA A 113 -1.63 -4.50 23.12
CA ALA A 113 -0.37 -3.80 22.93
C ALA A 113 0.77 -4.45 23.73
N VAL A 114 1.92 -4.65 23.06
CA VAL A 114 3.15 -5.21 23.65
C VAL A 114 4.27 -4.17 23.58
N TYR A 115 4.94 -3.96 24.69
CA TYR A 115 6.06 -3.03 24.82
C TYR A 115 7.30 -3.83 25.24
N ILE A 116 8.33 -3.87 24.42
CA ILE A 116 9.54 -4.66 24.63
C ILE A 116 10.75 -3.73 24.56
N GLU A 117 11.54 -3.69 25.62
CA GLU A 117 12.84 -3.03 25.62
C GLU A 117 13.93 -4.10 25.70
N LEU A 118 14.88 -4.06 24.76
CA LEU A 118 16.02 -4.98 24.67
C LEU A 118 17.31 -4.23 24.95
N THR A 119 18.16 -4.78 25.83
CA THR A 119 19.48 -4.23 26.15
C THR A 119 20.51 -5.35 26.34
N ASN A 120 21.79 -5.06 26.06
CA ASN A 120 22.93 -5.97 26.30
C ASN A 120 22.68 -7.39 25.76
N ILE A 121 22.05 -7.53 24.59
CA ILE A 121 21.58 -8.81 24.08
C ILE A 121 22.08 -9.05 22.66
N ASN A 122 22.39 -10.31 22.38
CA ASN A 122 22.70 -10.79 21.03
C ASN A 122 21.52 -11.65 20.55
N LEU A 123 20.96 -11.33 19.38
CA LEU A 123 19.96 -12.15 18.71
C LEU A 123 20.60 -12.82 17.50
N ASP A 124 20.59 -14.15 17.47
CA ASP A 124 21.17 -14.94 16.38
C ASP A 124 20.09 -15.83 15.73
N ARG A 125 19.71 -15.45 14.52
CA ARG A 125 18.68 -16.16 13.75
C ARG A 125 19.08 -16.26 12.28
N GLN A 126 19.13 -17.48 11.76
CA GLN A 126 19.62 -17.80 10.41
C GLN A 126 18.50 -18.21 9.43
N ASP A 127 17.23 -18.25 9.87
CA ASP A 127 16.08 -18.50 9.02
C ASP A 127 15.39 -17.20 8.59
N MET A 128 14.42 -17.28 7.66
CA MET A 128 13.74 -16.12 7.05
C MET A 128 12.56 -15.57 7.88
N ASN A 129 12.60 -15.65 9.22
CA ASN A 129 11.50 -15.23 10.07
C ASN A 129 11.94 -14.20 11.13
N ALA A 130 11.02 -13.31 11.54
CA ALA A 130 11.30 -12.34 12.59
C ALA A 130 11.53 -13.02 13.94
N ALA A 131 12.57 -12.59 14.65
CA ALA A 131 12.79 -12.95 16.06
C ALA A 131 11.87 -12.14 16.97
N VAL A 132 11.70 -10.86 16.65
CA VAL A 132 10.84 -9.91 17.37
C VAL A 132 9.92 -9.24 16.35
N CYS A 133 8.60 -9.30 16.58
CA CYS A 133 7.63 -8.68 15.69
C CYS A 133 6.51 -8.02 16.49
N VAL A 134 6.17 -6.76 16.14
CA VAL A 134 5.09 -6.01 16.79
C VAL A 134 4.17 -5.40 15.74
N TYR A 135 2.87 -5.72 15.84
CA TYR A 135 1.78 -5.10 15.08
C TYR A 135 1.03 -4.04 15.90
N ASN A 136 1.10 -4.13 17.23
CA ASN A 136 0.48 -3.18 18.13
C ASN A 136 1.37 -3.03 19.36
N GLY A 137 1.95 -1.85 19.55
CA GLY A 137 2.85 -1.54 20.65
C GLY A 137 4.22 -1.06 20.19
N LYS A 138 5.29 -1.38 20.93
CA LYS A 138 6.60 -0.79 20.71
C LYS A 138 7.74 -1.76 21.00
N ILE A 139 8.75 -1.73 20.14
CA ILE A 139 10.06 -2.32 20.39
C ILE A 139 11.05 -1.18 20.64
N THR A 140 11.74 -1.20 21.78
CA THR A 140 12.84 -0.27 22.06
C THR A 140 14.16 -1.05 22.07
N LEU A 141 15.09 -0.65 21.21
CA LEU A 141 16.46 -1.14 21.19
C LEU A 141 17.33 -0.18 22.00
N GLY A 142 17.79 -0.64 23.15
CA GLY A 142 18.67 0.11 24.03
C GLY A 142 20.15 -0.21 23.76
N LYS A 143 20.97 -0.05 24.79
CA LYS A 143 22.41 -0.22 24.70
C LYS A 143 22.81 -1.66 24.36
N ASP A 144 23.88 -1.82 23.56
CA ASP A 144 24.55 -3.08 23.27
C ASP A 144 23.62 -4.19 22.74
N VAL A 145 22.75 -3.83 21.78
CA VAL A 145 21.93 -4.80 21.02
C VAL A 145 22.67 -5.17 19.74
N ALA A 146 23.01 -6.44 19.58
CA ALA A 146 23.66 -6.97 18.38
C ALA A 146 22.78 -8.03 17.70
N LEU A 147 22.80 -8.06 16.37
CA LEU A 147 22.04 -8.98 15.55
C LEU A 147 22.99 -9.79 14.67
N SER A 148 22.75 -11.10 14.57
CA SER A 148 23.43 -11.96 13.59
C SER A 148 22.40 -12.82 12.85
N GLY A 149 22.33 -12.71 11.52
CA GLY A 149 21.34 -13.44 10.75
C GLY A 149 21.43 -13.19 9.26
N GLN A 150 20.58 -13.88 8.50
CA GLN A 150 20.54 -13.80 7.03
C GLN A 150 19.30 -13.09 6.49
N ASP A 151 18.34 -12.71 7.35
CA ASP A 151 17.05 -12.19 6.94
C ASP A 151 16.92 -10.68 7.11
N ASP A 152 16.11 -10.09 6.22
CA ASP A 152 15.75 -8.66 6.19
C ASP A 152 14.89 -8.22 7.39
N ASN A 153 14.33 -9.14 8.17
CA ASN A 153 13.23 -8.87 9.09
C ASN A 153 13.41 -9.46 10.49
N MET A 154 14.64 -9.61 10.96
CA MET A 154 14.86 -10.17 12.31
C MET A 154 14.10 -9.40 13.39
N ILE A 155 14.03 -8.07 13.25
CA ILE A 155 13.18 -7.20 14.09
C ILE A 155 12.24 -6.46 13.15
N LEU A 156 10.92 -6.60 13.38
CA LEU A 156 9.88 -6.06 12.53
C LEU A 156 8.84 -5.28 13.34
N ALA A 157 8.68 -3.99 13.05
CA ALA A 157 7.50 -3.22 13.42
C ALA A 157 6.58 -3.09 12.20
N ASN A 158 5.31 -3.50 12.33
CA ASN A 158 4.40 -3.67 11.20
C ASN A 158 3.02 -3.09 11.50
N GLY A 159 2.60 -2.10 10.71
CA GLY A 159 1.29 -1.47 10.82
C GLY A 159 1.25 -0.20 11.67
N GLU A 160 0.20 0.59 11.48
CA GLU A 160 0.04 1.95 12.06
C GLU A 160 0.10 2.04 13.59
N LYS A 161 -0.09 0.92 14.29
CA LYS A 161 -0.03 0.86 15.76
C LYS A 161 1.31 0.37 16.29
N ALA A 162 2.26 0.07 15.39
CA ALA A 162 3.57 -0.45 15.75
C ALA A 162 4.63 0.66 15.75
N GLU A 163 5.56 0.58 16.69
CA GLU A 163 6.67 1.51 16.83
C GLU A 163 7.97 0.76 17.08
N LEU A 164 9.04 1.16 16.39
CA LEU A 164 10.40 0.76 16.69
C LEU A 164 11.19 1.98 17.17
N GLU A 165 11.80 1.90 18.33
CA GLU A 165 12.65 2.97 18.87
C GLU A 165 14.10 2.53 18.96
N LEU A 166 15.02 3.37 18.45
CA LEU A 166 16.43 3.35 18.82
C LEU A 166 16.63 4.27 20.02
N GLY A 167 16.71 3.67 21.21
CA GLY A 167 16.85 4.36 22.47
C GLY A 167 18.26 4.87 22.74
N ASP A 168 18.43 5.64 23.83
CA ASP A 168 19.73 6.17 24.25
C ASP A 168 20.77 5.08 24.42
N GLY A 169 21.96 5.32 23.90
CA GLY A 169 23.09 4.41 23.96
C GLY A 169 23.00 3.21 23.00
N CYS A 170 21.90 3.07 22.24
CA CYS A 170 21.84 2.07 21.19
C CYS A 170 22.84 2.37 20.09
N GLU A 171 23.69 1.41 19.78
CA GLU A 171 24.46 1.34 18.54
C GLU A 171 24.11 0.03 17.85
N LEU A 172 23.09 0.09 16.98
CA LEU A 172 22.65 -1.08 16.24
C LEU A 172 23.72 -1.56 15.29
N SER A 173 24.18 -2.79 15.48
CA SER A 173 25.13 -3.45 14.58
C SER A 173 24.66 -4.84 14.24
N TYR A 174 25.02 -5.32 13.06
CA TYR A 174 24.79 -6.72 12.68
C TYR A 174 25.85 -7.20 11.69
N GLU A 175 26.12 -8.50 11.74
CA GLU A 175 26.96 -9.15 10.76
C GLU A 175 26.13 -9.42 9.51
N THR A 176 26.56 -8.86 8.38
CA THR A 176 25.84 -8.95 7.13
C THR A 176 25.85 -10.36 6.57
N GLY A 177 24.67 -10.94 6.46
CA GLY A 177 24.39 -12.10 5.62
C GLY A 177 24.13 -11.69 4.16
N SER A 178 23.14 -12.28 3.52
CA SER A 178 22.74 -11.95 2.15
C SER A 178 21.92 -10.64 2.04
N SER A 179 21.41 -10.12 3.15
CA SER A 179 20.61 -8.91 3.19
C SER A 179 21.31 -7.72 3.85
N PRO A 180 21.10 -6.50 3.33
CA PRO A 180 21.65 -5.29 3.92
C PRO A 180 20.91 -4.81 5.18
N CYS A 181 19.77 -5.39 5.57
CA CYS A 181 19.04 -4.97 6.76
C CYS A 181 18.38 -6.13 7.53
N CYS A 182 18.64 -6.20 8.84
CA CYS A 182 17.99 -7.14 9.76
C CYS A 182 16.83 -6.50 10.55
N VAL A 183 16.61 -5.21 10.39
CA VAL A 183 15.60 -4.43 11.12
C VAL A 183 14.72 -3.72 10.13
N SER A 184 13.39 -3.89 10.25
CA SER A 184 12.43 -3.34 9.30
C SER A 184 11.23 -2.68 9.98
N VAL A 185 10.74 -1.62 9.35
CA VAL A 185 9.55 -0.87 9.74
C VAL A 185 8.61 -0.82 8.54
N TRP A 186 7.42 -1.44 8.66
CA TRP A 186 6.51 -1.69 7.54
C TRP A 186 5.11 -1.12 7.77
N TYR A 187 4.38 -0.89 6.69
CA TYR A 187 2.94 -0.66 6.65
C TYR A 187 2.41 0.43 7.60
N GLY A 188 3.09 1.57 7.65
CA GLY A 188 2.66 2.70 8.47
C GLY A 188 3.18 2.68 9.91
N ALA A 189 4.01 1.70 10.28
CA ALA A 189 4.72 1.71 11.54
C ALA A 189 5.71 2.89 11.63
N THR A 190 6.01 3.33 12.84
CA THR A 190 6.88 4.48 13.10
C THR A 190 8.25 4.03 13.60
N LEU A 191 9.32 4.60 13.01
CA LEU A 191 10.67 4.55 13.57
C LEU A 191 10.91 5.78 14.46
N VAL A 192 11.28 5.57 15.72
CA VAL A 192 11.64 6.65 16.65
C VAL A 192 13.15 6.64 16.87
N LEU A 193 13.80 7.77 16.58
CA LEU A 193 15.25 7.96 16.81
C LEU A 193 15.46 8.78 18.09
N ASN A 194 15.52 8.08 19.23
CA ASN A 194 15.64 8.68 20.55
C ASN A 194 17.08 8.53 21.09
N GLY A 195 18.06 9.05 20.36
CA GLY A 195 19.47 9.06 20.73
C GLY A 195 20.29 7.86 20.26
N GLY A 196 19.65 6.82 19.72
CA GLY A 196 20.34 5.69 19.13
C GLY A 196 20.90 6.00 17.73
N LYS A 197 21.86 5.17 17.30
CA LYS A 197 22.53 5.23 16.00
C LYS A 197 22.73 3.82 15.42
N THR A 198 23.19 3.75 14.17
CA THR A 198 23.58 2.46 13.56
C THR A 198 25.06 2.45 13.26
N ALA A 199 25.70 1.28 13.33
CA ALA A 199 27.04 1.08 12.82
C ALA A 199 27.08 1.19 11.29
N ALA A 200 28.26 1.47 10.73
CA ALA A 200 28.44 1.52 9.28
C ALA A 200 28.09 0.16 8.65
N GLY A 201 27.20 0.17 7.66
CA GLY A 201 26.71 -1.04 6.99
C GLY A 201 25.50 -1.71 7.65
N ALA A 202 25.07 -1.26 8.84
CA ALA A 202 23.85 -1.72 9.47
C ALA A 202 22.68 -0.79 9.10
N TYR A 203 21.79 -1.23 8.22
CA TYR A 203 20.68 -0.43 7.70
C TYR A 203 19.34 -0.82 8.33
N ILE A 204 18.49 0.16 8.56
CA ILE A 204 17.09 -0.05 8.94
C ILE A 204 16.24 0.05 7.68
N GLY A 205 15.50 -1.00 7.36
CA GLY A 205 14.58 -1.04 6.23
C GLY A 205 13.30 -0.27 6.54
N LEU A 206 12.97 0.72 5.72
CA LEU A 206 11.69 1.44 5.77
C LEU A 206 10.89 1.08 4.52
N ASP A 207 9.84 0.28 4.68
CA ASP A 207 9.02 -0.21 3.57
C ASP A 207 7.60 0.38 3.62
N CYS A 208 7.29 1.23 2.65
CA CYS A 208 6.01 1.92 2.50
C CYS A 208 5.22 1.46 1.28
N ASN A 209 5.55 0.31 0.70
CA ASN A 209 5.07 -0.13 -0.60
C ASN A 209 3.55 -0.33 -0.72
N PHE A 210 2.76 -0.32 0.35
CA PHE A 210 1.35 -0.73 0.30
C PHE A 210 0.32 0.33 0.71
N TYR A 211 0.75 1.53 1.16
CA TYR A 211 -0.18 2.57 1.59
C TYR A 211 0.20 3.96 1.06
N PRO A 212 -0.13 4.29 -0.20
CA PRO A 212 0.19 5.59 -0.78
C PRO A 212 -0.56 6.77 -0.15
N ALA A 213 -1.58 6.50 0.67
CA ALA A 213 -2.42 7.53 1.29
C ALA A 213 -1.97 7.94 2.70
N VAL A 214 -0.89 7.35 3.24
CA VAL A 214 -0.47 7.65 4.62
C VAL A 214 0.50 8.84 4.60
N SER A 215 0.00 9.99 5.02
CA SER A 215 0.76 11.25 5.17
C SER A 215 1.65 11.26 6.43
N TYR A 216 2.07 10.11 6.94
CA TYR A 216 2.84 10.07 8.18
C TYR A 216 4.34 10.07 7.90
N PRO A 217 5.11 10.88 8.65
CA PRO A 217 6.55 10.73 8.63
C PRO A 217 6.90 9.35 9.17
N LEU A 218 7.75 8.65 8.45
CA LEU A 218 8.22 7.31 8.82
C LEU A 218 9.14 7.34 10.03
N ILE A 219 9.81 8.48 10.25
CA ILE A 219 10.78 8.67 11.32
C ILE A 219 10.34 9.83 12.20
N SER A 220 10.21 9.56 13.49
CA SER A 220 9.95 10.53 14.54
C SER A 220 11.22 10.80 15.35
N VAL A 221 11.59 12.06 15.52
CA VAL A 221 12.83 12.47 16.20
C VAL A 221 12.48 13.37 17.37
N PRO A 222 12.57 12.87 18.62
CA PRO A 222 12.23 13.65 19.83
C PRO A 222 13.34 14.59 20.32
N LYS A 223 14.59 14.38 19.89
CA LYS A 223 15.78 15.18 20.24
C LYS A 223 16.86 15.06 19.18
N ALA A 224 17.87 15.93 19.22
CA ALA A 224 18.98 15.93 18.27
C ALA A 224 19.63 14.55 18.11
N LEU A 225 19.89 14.15 16.87
CA LEU A 225 20.60 12.92 16.58
C LEU A 225 22.07 13.01 17.04
N THR A 226 22.55 12.01 17.73
CA THR A 226 23.91 11.96 18.28
C THR A 226 24.90 11.22 17.39
N GLY A 227 24.41 10.45 16.42
CA GLY A 227 25.22 9.67 15.48
C GLY A 227 24.47 9.38 14.19
N ASP A 228 25.15 8.73 13.27
CA ASP A 228 24.60 8.42 11.96
C ASP A 228 23.58 7.28 12.05
N VAL A 229 22.51 7.36 11.27
CA VAL A 229 21.49 6.34 11.13
C VAL A 229 21.40 5.95 9.66
N HIS A 230 21.75 4.71 9.36
CA HIS A 230 21.74 4.18 8.02
C HIS A 230 20.36 3.59 7.66
N LEU A 231 19.81 4.00 6.54
CA LEU A 231 18.47 3.68 6.08
C LEU A 231 18.48 2.95 4.75
N LEU A 232 17.71 1.89 4.63
CA LEU A 232 17.35 1.27 3.35
C LEU A 232 15.91 1.63 3.05
N LEU A 233 15.70 2.57 2.13
CA LEU A 233 14.39 3.06 1.80
C LEU A 233 13.75 2.22 0.69
N LYS A 234 12.53 1.74 0.92
CA LYS A 234 11.61 1.22 -0.10
C LYS A 234 10.37 2.10 -0.06
N MET A 235 10.48 3.29 -0.65
CA MET A 235 9.50 4.35 -0.49
C MET A 235 8.69 4.61 -1.75
N ILE A 236 7.45 5.04 -1.52
CA ILE A 236 6.52 5.50 -2.54
C ILE A 236 6.33 7.01 -2.38
N GLY A 237 6.68 7.76 -3.41
CA GLY A 237 6.43 9.22 -3.46
C GLY A 237 7.46 10.09 -2.76
N ILE A 238 7.29 11.40 -2.92
CA ILE A 238 8.06 12.45 -2.23
C ILE A 238 7.33 12.75 -0.92
N THR A 239 7.38 11.81 0.01
CA THR A 239 6.76 11.96 1.33
C THR A 239 7.77 12.49 2.35
N PRO A 240 7.31 13.08 3.46
CA PRO A 240 8.19 13.33 4.59
C PRO A 240 8.87 12.04 5.04
N VAL A 241 10.20 12.06 5.18
CA VAL A 241 10.99 10.92 5.67
C VAL A 241 11.10 10.98 7.19
N ALA A 242 11.28 12.20 7.74
CA ALA A 242 11.38 12.39 9.18
C ALA A 242 10.76 13.72 9.62
N GLN A 243 10.28 13.74 10.86
CA GLN A 243 9.84 14.97 11.55
C GLN A 243 10.29 14.97 13.01
N GLY A 244 10.47 16.17 13.56
CA GLY A 244 10.60 16.37 15.00
C GLY A 244 9.28 16.11 15.71
N ILE A 245 9.32 15.60 16.93
CA ILE A 245 8.14 15.40 17.77
C ILE A 245 8.30 16.11 19.12
N GLY A 246 7.18 16.40 19.78
CA GLY A 246 7.17 17.21 20.98
C GLY A 246 7.54 18.66 20.65
N ASN A 247 8.57 19.18 21.31
CA ASN A 247 9.09 20.55 21.10
C ASN A 247 10.37 20.58 20.27
N TYR A 248 10.78 19.45 19.67
CA TYR A 248 12.02 19.38 18.90
C TYR A 248 11.78 19.67 17.43
N GLN A 249 12.49 20.64 16.88
CA GLN A 249 12.56 20.91 15.46
C GLN A 249 13.84 20.33 14.87
N LEU A 250 13.72 19.60 13.77
CA LEU A 250 14.86 19.04 13.06
C LEU A 250 15.77 20.14 12.52
N THR A 251 17.05 19.83 12.48
CA THR A 251 18.12 20.69 11.97
C THR A 251 18.79 20.08 10.74
N GLN A 252 19.59 20.88 10.03
CA GLN A 252 20.41 20.35 8.94
C GLN A 252 21.38 19.27 9.44
N ALA A 253 21.92 19.41 10.66
CA ALA A 253 22.79 18.40 11.24
C ALA A 253 22.07 17.04 11.47
N ASP A 254 20.77 17.03 11.78
CA ASP A 254 19.99 15.81 11.86
C ASP A 254 19.78 15.18 10.47
N CYS A 255 19.49 16.02 9.47
CA CYS A 255 19.37 15.59 8.09
C CYS A 255 20.66 14.92 7.58
N ASP A 256 21.80 15.52 7.87
CA ASP A 256 23.12 15.03 7.43
C ASP A 256 23.52 13.69 8.09
N ARG A 257 22.89 13.34 9.22
CA ARG A 257 23.10 12.07 9.93
C ARG A 257 22.22 10.93 9.43
N LEU A 258 21.23 11.18 8.59
CA LEU A 258 20.42 10.14 7.96
C LEU A 258 21.10 9.69 6.66
N ILE A 259 21.72 8.53 6.68
CA ILE A 259 22.51 7.99 5.56
C ILE A 259 21.66 6.98 4.77
N VAL A 260 21.32 7.33 3.56
CA VAL A 260 20.51 6.45 2.69
C VAL A 260 21.40 5.49 1.91
N ASN A 261 21.07 4.20 1.96
CA ASN A 261 21.75 3.17 1.18
C ASN A 261 21.54 3.40 -0.33
N PRO A 262 22.59 3.36 -1.17
CA PRO A 262 22.46 3.48 -2.64
C PRO A 262 21.57 2.42 -3.30
N GLU A 263 21.41 1.24 -2.67
CA GLU A 263 20.49 0.19 -3.16
C GLU A 263 19.02 0.45 -2.78
N SER A 264 18.74 1.54 -2.06
CA SER A 264 17.37 1.94 -1.77
C SER A 264 16.56 2.12 -3.05
N THR A 265 15.35 1.59 -3.07
CA THR A 265 14.40 1.82 -4.15
C THR A 265 13.51 3.00 -3.77
N VAL A 266 13.74 4.10 -4.46
CA VAL A 266 12.92 5.31 -4.33
C VAL A 266 12.07 5.34 -5.57
N GLY A 267 10.84 4.93 -5.44
CA GLY A 267 9.89 4.94 -6.54
C GLY A 267 8.71 5.80 -6.20
N VAL A 268 8.11 6.41 -7.20
CA VAL A 268 6.83 7.06 -7.02
C VAL A 268 5.76 6.00 -6.72
N TYR A 269 6.05 4.69 -7.01
CA TYR A 269 5.07 3.60 -6.79
C TYR A 269 5.71 2.21 -6.72
N ALA A 270 5.08 1.30 -5.97
CA ALA A 270 5.48 -0.09 -5.79
C ALA A 270 5.63 -0.85 -7.13
N GLY A 271 6.73 -1.56 -7.27
CA GLY A 271 7.03 -2.40 -8.44
C GLY A 271 7.81 -1.72 -9.56
N TRP A 272 7.98 -0.39 -9.54
CA TRP A 272 8.67 0.38 -10.58
C TRP A 272 9.67 1.40 -10.02
N GLY A 273 10.20 1.18 -8.82
CA GLY A 273 11.16 2.05 -8.20
C GLY A 273 12.51 2.03 -8.95
N GLY A 274 13.06 3.21 -9.21
CA GLY A 274 14.47 3.37 -9.57
C GLY A 274 15.35 3.25 -8.33
N LYS A 275 16.61 2.86 -8.50
CA LYS A 275 17.60 2.92 -7.43
C LYS A 275 17.80 4.36 -6.96
N TYR A 276 18.11 4.53 -5.70
CA TYR A 276 18.62 5.79 -5.12
C TYR A 276 20.00 6.08 -5.72
N ASP A 277 20.03 6.48 -6.98
CA ASP A 277 21.21 6.50 -7.86
C ASP A 277 21.99 7.81 -7.81
N GLY A 278 21.94 8.50 -6.69
CA GLY A 278 22.59 9.80 -6.52
C GLY A 278 21.84 11.00 -7.09
N ASN A 279 20.70 10.79 -7.74
CA ASN A 279 19.80 11.87 -8.18
C ASN A 279 18.92 12.38 -7.05
N PHE A 280 18.81 11.67 -5.94
CA PHE A 280 18.03 12.05 -4.76
C PHE A 280 18.91 12.48 -3.60
N GLU A 281 18.36 13.28 -2.73
CA GLU A 281 18.95 13.66 -1.44
C GLU A 281 17.85 13.83 -0.39
N LEU A 282 18.22 13.65 0.88
CA LEU A 282 17.41 14.12 1.99
C LEU A 282 17.58 15.62 2.14
N HIS A 283 16.49 16.32 2.39
CA HIS A 283 16.46 17.77 2.50
C HIS A 283 15.57 18.19 3.67
N LEU A 284 16.11 19.09 4.50
CA LEU A 284 15.32 19.78 5.52
C LEU A 284 14.46 20.85 4.87
N ASP A 285 13.14 20.77 5.04
CA ASP A 285 12.19 21.73 4.50
C ASP A 285 11.64 22.64 5.63
N PRO A 286 12.16 23.87 5.78
CA PRO A 286 11.68 24.79 6.80
C PRO A 286 10.24 25.26 6.58
N ALA A 287 9.75 25.24 5.34
CA ALA A 287 8.38 25.64 5.00
C ALA A 287 7.34 24.57 5.39
N ALA A 288 7.78 23.33 5.59
CA ALA A 288 6.95 22.20 6.00
C ALA A 288 7.26 21.77 7.44
N ASP A 289 7.25 22.70 8.36
CA ASP A 289 7.48 22.46 9.80
C ASP A 289 8.79 21.72 10.10
N TYR A 290 9.86 22.07 9.37
CA TYR A 290 11.19 21.45 9.50
C TYR A 290 11.19 19.93 9.32
N GLN A 291 10.40 19.43 8.40
CA GLN A 291 10.44 18.01 8.02
C GLN A 291 11.66 17.71 7.13
N ILE A 292 12.21 16.50 7.28
CA ILE A 292 13.18 15.97 6.32
C ILE A 292 12.40 15.24 5.23
N LYS A 293 12.58 15.68 3.99
CA LYS A 293 11.95 15.11 2.80
C LYS A 293 13.00 14.53 1.85
N LEU A 294 12.59 13.56 1.07
CA LEU A 294 13.34 13.12 -0.08
C LEU A 294 13.05 14.07 -1.25
N ARG A 295 14.10 14.55 -1.92
CA ARG A 295 13.97 15.36 -3.13
C ARG A 295 15.02 15.00 -4.17
N LEU A 296 14.78 15.42 -5.41
CA LEU A 296 15.80 15.38 -6.45
C LEU A 296 16.89 16.44 -6.18
N LYS A 297 18.15 16.05 -6.32
CA LYS A 297 19.29 17.00 -6.26
C LYS A 297 19.17 18.03 -7.37
N ASN A 298 19.42 19.29 -7.02
CA ASN A 298 19.35 20.42 -7.95
C ASN A 298 17.99 20.55 -8.66
N PHE A 299 16.93 20.00 -8.05
CA PHE A 299 15.59 20.03 -8.59
C PHE A 299 14.87 21.32 -8.18
N THR A 300 14.31 21.99 -9.18
CA THR A 300 13.38 23.09 -8.96
C THR A 300 11.98 22.59 -9.30
N PRO A 301 11.03 22.59 -8.35
CA PRO A 301 9.66 22.21 -8.63
C PRO A 301 9.11 22.98 -9.82
N PRO A 302 8.32 22.37 -10.70
CA PRO A 302 7.64 23.10 -11.77
C PRO A 302 6.83 24.25 -11.20
N THR A 303 6.94 25.42 -11.81
CA THR A 303 6.17 26.62 -11.44
C THR A 303 4.81 26.69 -12.13
N SER A 304 4.50 25.68 -12.97
CA SER A 304 3.24 25.51 -13.69
C SER A 304 2.92 24.03 -13.82
N GLY A 305 1.69 23.71 -14.22
CA GLY A 305 1.26 22.35 -14.57
C GLY A 305 1.80 21.82 -15.90
N THR A 306 2.53 22.63 -16.67
CA THR A 306 3.15 22.20 -17.93
C THR A 306 4.51 21.56 -17.63
N ILE A 307 4.63 20.24 -17.89
CA ILE A 307 5.75 19.41 -17.47
C ILE A 307 6.34 18.71 -18.70
N ASP A 308 7.58 19.06 -19.06
CA ASP A 308 8.34 18.36 -20.11
C ASP A 308 9.32 17.37 -19.47
N VAL A 309 9.06 16.07 -19.64
CA VAL A 309 9.92 14.99 -19.15
C VAL A 309 10.82 14.40 -20.24
N THR A 310 10.95 15.07 -21.38
CA THR A 310 11.78 14.63 -22.50
C THR A 310 13.24 14.50 -22.06
N GLY A 311 13.84 13.34 -22.31
CA GLY A 311 15.24 13.06 -21.94
C GLY A 311 15.50 12.80 -20.46
N MET A 312 14.50 12.88 -19.59
CA MET A 312 14.62 12.48 -18.19
C MET A 312 14.68 10.96 -18.05
N THR A 313 15.29 10.49 -16.98
CA THR A 313 15.09 9.10 -16.54
C THR A 313 13.65 8.94 -16.03
N ASP A 314 13.12 7.71 -16.00
CA ASP A 314 11.77 7.43 -15.52
C ASP A 314 11.56 7.90 -14.07
N VAL A 315 12.56 7.73 -13.20
CA VAL A 315 12.53 8.17 -11.81
C VAL A 315 12.43 9.69 -11.70
N VAL A 316 13.25 10.43 -12.45
CA VAL A 316 13.24 11.90 -12.45
C VAL A 316 11.94 12.44 -13.03
N ALA A 317 11.46 11.86 -14.13
CA ALA A 317 10.21 12.26 -14.76
C ALA A 317 9.01 12.14 -13.80
N ARG A 318 8.87 10.99 -13.16
CA ARG A 318 7.80 10.75 -12.18
C ARG A 318 7.89 11.68 -10.97
N ALA A 319 9.08 11.86 -10.42
CA ALA A 319 9.28 12.77 -9.30
C ALA A 319 8.95 14.23 -9.69
N THR A 320 9.23 14.63 -10.93
CA THR A 320 8.86 15.94 -11.44
C THR A 320 7.36 16.14 -11.50
N ILE A 321 6.63 15.13 -11.99
CA ILE A 321 5.16 15.15 -12.04
C ILE A 321 4.58 15.20 -10.63
N CYS A 322 5.08 14.37 -9.72
CA CYS A 322 4.61 14.37 -8.33
C CYS A 322 4.87 15.71 -7.64
N ALA A 323 6.03 16.33 -7.84
CA ALA A 323 6.34 17.63 -7.27
C ALA A 323 5.39 18.73 -7.77
N ALA A 324 4.97 18.66 -9.04
CA ALA A 324 3.95 19.58 -9.56
C ALA A 324 2.60 19.38 -8.87
N LEU A 325 2.18 18.12 -8.70
CA LEU A 325 0.93 17.79 -8.01
C LEU A 325 0.98 18.23 -6.54
N GLU A 326 2.10 18.01 -5.85
CA GLU A 326 2.31 18.47 -4.46
C GLU A 326 2.36 19.99 -4.32
N ALA A 327 2.88 20.69 -5.35
CA ALA A 327 2.82 22.14 -5.42
C ALA A 327 1.40 22.70 -5.64
N GLY A 328 0.41 21.82 -5.78
CA GLY A 328 -1.00 22.17 -5.94
C GLY A 328 -1.41 22.51 -7.36
N HIS A 329 -0.63 22.11 -8.37
CA HIS A 329 -1.06 22.25 -9.76
C HIS A 329 -2.14 21.20 -10.05
N THR A 330 -3.34 21.68 -10.38
CA THR A 330 -4.52 20.84 -10.62
C THR A 330 -4.78 20.59 -12.10
N GLU A 331 -4.18 21.39 -12.98
CA GLU A 331 -4.23 21.25 -14.43
C GLU A 331 -2.83 20.87 -14.91
N ILE A 332 -2.68 19.70 -15.49
CA ILE A 332 -1.41 19.09 -15.89
C ILE A 332 -1.36 18.93 -17.40
N GLU A 333 -0.32 19.48 -18.03
CA GLU A 333 0.03 19.26 -19.42
C GLU A 333 1.37 18.51 -19.49
N LEU A 334 1.37 17.31 -20.06
CA LEU A 334 2.55 16.47 -20.13
C LEU A 334 3.15 16.37 -21.51
N LYS A 335 4.49 16.42 -21.55
CA LYS A 335 5.27 16.13 -22.75
C LYS A 335 6.38 15.12 -22.44
N GLY A 336 6.57 14.16 -23.35
CA GLY A 336 7.62 13.15 -23.23
C GLY A 336 7.13 11.73 -23.50
N GLU A 337 7.93 10.73 -23.14
CA GLU A 337 7.60 9.33 -23.41
C GLU A 337 6.73 8.72 -22.31
N LEU A 338 5.66 8.01 -22.69
CA LEU A 338 4.73 7.33 -21.78
C LEU A 338 5.44 6.37 -20.82
N SER A 339 6.45 5.65 -21.30
CA SER A 339 7.27 4.74 -20.50
C SER A 339 7.97 5.43 -19.31
N LYS A 340 8.26 6.73 -19.43
CA LYS A 340 8.91 7.55 -18.42
C LYS A 340 7.92 8.12 -17.40
N ILE A 341 6.69 8.39 -17.84
CA ILE A 341 5.66 8.99 -17.01
C ILE A 341 5.16 8.01 -15.93
N GLY A 342 5.02 6.72 -16.28
CA GLY A 342 4.59 5.70 -15.33
C GLY A 342 3.12 5.83 -14.90
N MET A 343 2.24 5.95 -15.88
CA MET A 343 0.80 6.10 -15.65
C MET A 343 0.09 4.80 -15.28
N GLY A 344 0.66 3.65 -15.63
CA GLY A 344 -0.03 2.36 -15.51
C GLY A 344 0.16 1.66 -14.17
N GLY A 345 -0.75 0.70 -13.89
CA GLY A 345 -0.73 -0.14 -12.71
C GLY A 345 -1.34 0.50 -11.47
N GLN A 346 -1.48 -0.30 -10.42
CA GLN A 346 -2.10 0.10 -9.15
C GLN A 346 -1.50 1.39 -8.55
N TRP A 347 -0.32 1.76 -9.00
CA TRP A 347 0.51 2.85 -8.50
C TRP A 347 0.91 3.85 -9.59
N GLY A 348 0.03 4.08 -10.57
CA GLY A 348 0.23 5.10 -11.60
C GLY A 348 0.43 6.49 -11.00
N VAL A 349 1.23 7.34 -11.66
CA VAL A 349 1.61 8.67 -11.15
C VAL A 349 0.42 9.57 -10.78
N PHE A 350 -0.75 9.31 -11.35
CA PHE A 350 -1.99 10.03 -11.04
C PHE A 350 -2.95 9.25 -10.15
N ALA A 351 -2.74 7.93 -9.96
CA ALA A 351 -3.67 7.12 -9.18
C ALA A 351 -3.86 7.70 -7.76
N ASP A 352 -5.11 7.67 -7.29
CA ASP A 352 -5.52 8.18 -5.97
C ASP A 352 -5.32 9.72 -5.78
N ASN A 353 -4.99 10.49 -6.85
CA ASN A 353 -4.88 11.94 -6.75
C ASN A 353 -6.27 12.60 -6.77
N THR A 354 -6.64 13.19 -5.65
CA THR A 354 -7.97 13.82 -5.46
C THR A 354 -8.01 15.31 -5.81
N GLN A 355 -6.91 15.89 -6.33
CA GLN A 355 -6.81 17.33 -6.59
C GLN A 355 -6.75 17.66 -8.09
N ILE A 356 -6.18 16.76 -8.90
CA ILE A 356 -6.08 16.98 -10.35
C ILE A 356 -7.48 17.15 -10.96
N THR A 357 -7.65 18.22 -11.74
CA THR A 357 -8.92 18.54 -12.42
C THR A 357 -8.83 18.35 -13.93
N LYS A 358 -7.64 18.55 -14.52
CA LYS A 358 -7.39 18.34 -15.96
C LYS A 358 -6.05 17.70 -16.20
N CYS A 359 -6.00 16.85 -17.23
CA CYS A 359 -4.76 16.27 -17.74
C CYS A 359 -4.73 16.28 -19.26
N ASP A 360 -3.76 16.98 -19.82
CA ASP A 360 -3.48 16.99 -21.26
C ASP A 360 -2.27 16.10 -21.56
N LEU A 361 -2.49 15.09 -22.40
CA LEU A 361 -1.51 14.10 -22.83
C LEU A 361 -1.15 14.21 -24.32
N THR A 362 -1.59 15.27 -24.99
CA THR A 362 -1.44 15.41 -26.46
C THR A 362 0.00 15.37 -26.94
N GLU A 363 0.95 15.87 -26.12
CA GLU A 363 2.39 15.86 -26.41
C GLU A 363 3.11 14.60 -25.85
N VAL A 364 2.36 13.61 -25.33
CA VAL A 364 2.92 12.35 -24.86
C VAL A 364 3.09 11.39 -26.03
N THR A 365 4.28 10.79 -26.12
CA THR A 365 4.69 9.86 -27.17
C THR A 365 4.97 8.47 -26.63
N GLY A 366 5.29 7.49 -27.50
CA GLY A 366 5.69 6.15 -27.05
C GLY A 366 4.53 5.24 -26.63
N TRP A 367 3.35 5.43 -27.20
CA TRP A 367 2.14 4.66 -26.91
C TRP A 367 2.14 3.21 -27.43
N GLY A 368 3.21 2.78 -28.09
CA GLY A 368 3.36 1.42 -28.61
C GLY A 368 2.60 1.16 -29.92
N ALA A 369 2.55 -0.11 -30.34
CA ALA A 369 1.93 -0.52 -31.60
C ALA A 369 0.39 -0.47 -31.55
N THR A 370 -0.20 -0.71 -30.39
CA THR A 370 -1.62 -0.50 -30.10
C THR A 370 -1.70 0.57 -29.02
N PRO A 371 -1.85 1.86 -29.42
CA PRO A 371 -1.83 2.96 -28.48
C PRO A 371 -2.91 2.81 -27.42
N THR A 372 -2.49 2.55 -26.19
CA THR A 372 -3.36 2.21 -25.05
C THR A 372 -3.14 3.18 -23.90
N LEU A 373 -4.22 3.79 -23.40
CA LEU A 373 -4.17 4.42 -22.08
C LEU A 373 -3.99 3.29 -21.04
N PRO A 374 -2.91 3.32 -20.24
CA PRO A 374 -2.60 2.22 -19.34
C PRO A 374 -3.72 1.88 -18.36
N GLU A 375 -3.71 0.63 -17.87
CA GLU A 375 -4.58 0.21 -16.78
C GLU A 375 -4.41 1.12 -15.55
N LEU A 376 -5.50 1.41 -14.82
CA LEU A 376 -5.50 2.20 -13.58
C LEU A 376 -4.92 3.63 -13.70
N ALA A 377 -4.71 4.15 -14.92
CA ALA A 377 -3.98 5.41 -15.18
C ALA A 377 -4.45 6.60 -14.33
N PHE A 378 -5.77 6.73 -14.11
CA PHE A 378 -6.40 7.79 -13.32
C PHE A 378 -7.33 7.21 -12.23
N LYS A 379 -6.99 6.03 -11.74
CA LYS A 379 -7.75 5.38 -10.65
C LYS A 379 -7.96 6.37 -9.49
N ASP A 380 -9.21 6.49 -9.01
CA ASP A 380 -9.59 7.31 -7.85
C ASP A 380 -9.27 8.82 -7.96
N CYS A 381 -9.04 9.35 -9.16
CA CYS A 381 -8.92 10.79 -9.39
C CYS A 381 -10.28 11.46 -9.29
N THR A 382 -10.79 11.62 -8.07
CA THR A 382 -12.19 12.02 -7.82
C THR A 382 -12.54 13.43 -8.26
N ALA A 383 -11.56 14.34 -8.37
CA ALA A 383 -11.73 15.72 -8.85
C ALA A 383 -11.52 15.89 -10.36
N LEU A 384 -11.00 14.87 -11.06
CA LEU A 384 -10.65 14.93 -12.48
C LEU A 384 -11.90 15.13 -13.34
N GLN A 385 -11.93 16.21 -14.11
CA GLN A 385 -13.05 16.63 -14.95
C GLN A 385 -12.81 16.38 -16.43
N GLU A 386 -11.56 16.55 -16.88
CA GLU A 386 -11.19 16.51 -18.29
C GLU A 386 -9.86 15.80 -18.51
N VAL A 387 -9.82 14.92 -19.50
CA VAL A 387 -8.58 14.32 -20.02
C VAL A 387 -8.55 14.45 -21.54
N THR A 388 -7.44 14.99 -22.05
CA THR A 388 -7.17 15.05 -23.49
C THR A 388 -6.11 14.01 -23.84
N LEU A 389 -6.52 13.01 -24.61
CA LEU A 389 -5.63 11.96 -25.11
C LEU A 389 -5.02 12.40 -26.46
N PRO A 390 -3.80 11.97 -26.80
CA PRO A 390 -3.23 12.22 -28.12
C PRO A 390 -4.00 11.52 -29.22
N ASP A 391 -3.91 12.07 -30.41
CA ASP A 391 -4.47 11.42 -31.60
C ASP A 391 -3.86 10.03 -31.79
N GLY A 392 -4.73 9.04 -32.01
CA GLY A 392 -4.31 7.66 -32.26
C GLY A 392 -4.41 6.72 -31.07
N VAL A 393 -4.77 7.19 -29.86
CA VAL A 393 -5.10 6.27 -28.75
C VAL A 393 -6.32 5.45 -29.12
N GLN A 394 -6.16 4.12 -29.13
CA GLN A 394 -7.16 3.16 -29.59
C GLN A 394 -7.82 2.39 -28.45
N VAL A 395 -7.13 2.22 -27.33
CA VAL A 395 -7.62 1.42 -26.22
C VAL A 395 -7.63 2.23 -24.93
N ILE A 396 -8.72 2.18 -24.19
CA ILE A 396 -8.79 2.60 -22.79
C ILE A 396 -8.63 1.35 -21.94
N GLY A 397 -7.51 1.26 -21.22
CA GLY A 397 -7.15 0.08 -20.43
C GLY A 397 -8.06 -0.18 -19.23
N GLU A 398 -7.91 -1.35 -18.63
CA GLU A 398 -8.70 -1.80 -17.49
C GLU A 398 -8.63 -0.80 -16.33
N TYR A 399 -9.78 -0.48 -15.73
CA TYR A 399 -9.90 0.44 -14.59
C TYR A 399 -9.29 1.84 -14.81
N ALA A 400 -8.97 2.26 -16.05
CA ALA A 400 -8.20 3.48 -16.32
C ALA A 400 -8.78 4.74 -15.65
N PHE A 401 -10.11 4.88 -15.61
CA PHE A 401 -10.84 5.98 -14.97
C PHE A 401 -11.76 5.50 -13.83
N ILE A 402 -11.43 4.35 -13.21
CA ILE A 402 -12.28 3.86 -12.11
C ILE A 402 -12.43 4.90 -11.01
N ARG A 403 -13.68 5.20 -10.64
CA ARG A 403 -14.06 6.17 -9.61
C ARG A 403 -13.63 7.63 -9.85
N CYS A 404 -13.36 8.02 -11.10
CA CYS A 404 -13.23 9.44 -11.47
C CYS A 404 -14.62 10.12 -11.43
N ALA A 405 -15.09 10.40 -10.22
CA ALA A 405 -16.48 10.82 -10.01
C ALA A 405 -16.86 12.14 -10.71
N ALA A 406 -15.91 13.08 -10.83
CA ALA A 406 -16.11 14.38 -11.47
C ALA A 406 -15.91 14.37 -13.00
N LEU A 407 -15.46 13.25 -13.59
CA LEU A 407 -15.11 13.18 -15.00
C LEU A 407 -16.32 13.47 -15.90
N THR A 408 -16.17 14.46 -16.78
CA THR A 408 -17.20 14.89 -17.74
C THR A 408 -16.75 14.74 -19.18
N THR A 409 -15.46 14.86 -19.47
CA THR A 409 -14.92 14.96 -20.81
C THR A 409 -13.67 14.12 -21.00
N VAL A 410 -13.70 13.25 -22.01
CA VAL A 410 -12.53 12.56 -22.58
C VAL A 410 -12.73 12.50 -24.09
N ASN A 411 -11.69 12.82 -24.88
CA ASN A 411 -11.75 12.70 -26.33
C ASN A 411 -11.58 11.25 -26.79
N LEU A 412 -12.69 10.57 -27.07
CA LEU A 412 -12.73 9.14 -27.39
C LEU A 412 -12.94 8.85 -28.89
N SER A 413 -12.81 9.83 -29.78
CA SER A 413 -13.15 9.71 -31.21
C SER A 413 -12.33 8.67 -31.96
N GLN A 414 -11.09 8.37 -31.50
CA GLN A 414 -10.20 7.37 -32.10
C GLN A 414 -10.22 6.01 -31.38
N VAL A 415 -10.91 5.95 -30.26
CA VAL A 415 -10.94 4.74 -29.42
C VAL A 415 -11.76 3.65 -30.10
N THR A 416 -11.19 2.46 -30.19
CA THR A 416 -11.80 1.26 -30.77
C THR A 416 -12.15 0.20 -29.71
N GLN A 417 -11.54 0.28 -28.52
CA GLN A 417 -11.76 -0.67 -27.44
C GLN A 417 -11.76 0.03 -26.07
N ILE A 418 -12.69 -0.35 -25.23
CA ILE A 418 -12.79 0.05 -23.83
C ILE A 418 -12.74 -1.23 -22.99
N ASP A 419 -11.75 -1.35 -22.12
CA ASP A 419 -11.54 -2.56 -21.33
C ASP A 419 -12.40 -2.62 -20.06
N GLU A 420 -12.20 -3.68 -19.25
CA GLU A 420 -12.99 -3.96 -18.06
C GLU A 420 -12.99 -2.76 -17.10
N SER A 421 -14.19 -2.41 -16.61
CA SER A 421 -14.38 -1.39 -15.57
C SER A 421 -13.71 -0.03 -15.85
N ALA A 422 -13.35 0.27 -17.09
CA ALA A 422 -12.56 1.45 -17.47
C ALA A 422 -13.16 2.78 -16.98
N PHE A 423 -14.48 2.93 -17.01
CA PHE A 423 -15.19 4.12 -16.52
C PHE A 423 -16.09 3.81 -15.32
N ARG A 424 -15.82 2.74 -14.60
CA ARG A 424 -16.61 2.36 -13.43
C ARG A 424 -16.64 3.48 -12.39
N GLY A 425 -17.86 3.93 -12.02
CA GLY A 425 -18.05 4.96 -11.00
C GLY A 425 -17.80 6.40 -11.47
N CYS A 426 -17.71 6.65 -12.78
CA CYS A 426 -17.65 8.01 -13.34
C CYS A 426 -19.05 8.65 -13.31
N THR A 427 -19.43 9.15 -12.15
CA THR A 427 -20.83 9.56 -11.88
C THR A 427 -21.26 10.86 -12.57
N SER A 428 -20.30 11.68 -13.07
CA SER A 428 -20.58 12.95 -13.74
C SER A 428 -20.65 12.85 -15.27
N LEU A 429 -20.32 11.71 -15.87
CA LEU A 429 -20.49 11.49 -17.30
C LEU A 429 -21.97 11.57 -17.66
N LYS A 430 -22.30 12.37 -18.71
CA LYS A 430 -23.69 12.59 -19.16
C LYS A 430 -24.00 11.88 -20.47
N THR A 431 -23.16 12.10 -21.46
CA THR A 431 -23.31 11.53 -22.80
C THR A 431 -21.97 10.95 -23.24
N LEU A 432 -21.98 9.70 -23.65
CA LEU A 432 -20.84 9.05 -24.27
C LEU A 432 -21.18 8.74 -25.72
N THR A 433 -20.37 9.30 -26.63
CA THR A 433 -20.43 9.02 -28.07
C THR A 433 -19.17 8.26 -28.47
N LEU A 434 -19.33 6.99 -28.79
CA LEU A 434 -18.26 6.02 -29.02
C LEU A 434 -18.37 5.48 -30.46
N ASP A 435 -18.25 6.38 -31.43
CA ASP A 435 -18.55 6.09 -32.84
C ASP A 435 -17.64 5.03 -33.47
N ASN A 436 -16.44 4.84 -32.96
CA ASN A 436 -15.45 3.89 -33.46
C ASN A 436 -15.22 2.69 -32.55
N VAL A 437 -15.81 2.65 -31.37
CA VAL A 437 -15.63 1.55 -30.43
C VAL A 437 -16.29 0.28 -30.95
N ALA A 438 -15.49 -0.76 -31.11
CA ALA A 438 -15.90 -2.10 -31.56
C ALA A 438 -16.02 -3.10 -30.41
N ALA A 439 -15.36 -2.83 -29.26
CA ALA A 439 -15.34 -3.71 -28.11
C ALA A 439 -15.47 -2.95 -26.78
N ILE A 440 -16.29 -3.45 -25.87
CA ILE A 440 -16.52 -2.89 -24.53
C ILE A 440 -16.46 -4.02 -23.49
N GLY A 441 -15.56 -3.87 -22.51
CA GLY A 441 -15.30 -4.86 -21.46
C GLY A 441 -16.40 -4.99 -20.40
N LEU A 442 -16.25 -5.97 -19.51
CA LEU A 442 -17.12 -6.22 -18.38
C LEU A 442 -17.23 -4.97 -17.49
N ASP A 443 -18.45 -4.64 -17.03
CA ASP A 443 -18.70 -3.53 -16.11
C ASP A 443 -18.15 -2.15 -16.55
N ALA A 444 -17.87 -1.94 -17.83
CA ALA A 444 -17.13 -0.76 -18.32
C ALA A 444 -17.68 0.58 -17.81
N PHE A 445 -19.01 0.72 -17.70
CA PHE A 445 -19.69 1.92 -17.20
C PHE A 445 -20.48 1.65 -15.90
N TYR A 446 -20.06 0.62 -15.14
CA TYR A 446 -20.73 0.30 -13.89
C TYR A 446 -20.82 1.51 -12.94
N GLY A 447 -22.01 1.82 -12.46
CA GLY A 447 -22.21 2.92 -11.51
C GLY A 447 -22.02 4.33 -12.09
N CYS A 448 -22.01 4.50 -13.41
CA CYS A 448 -22.09 5.83 -14.05
C CYS A 448 -23.49 6.42 -13.87
N THR A 449 -23.81 6.83 -12.65
CA THR A 449 -25.17 7.21 -12.24
C THR A 449 -25.72 8.44 -12.96
N GLY A 450 -24.84 9.28 -13.53
CA GLY A 450 -25.19 10.46 -14.30
C GLY A 450 -25.32 10.24 -15.79
N LEU A 451 -24.98 9.05 -16.31
CA LEU A 451 -25.00 8.76 -17.73
C LEU A 451 -26.45 8.70 -18.26
N GLU A 452 -26.78 9.60 -19.17
CA GLU A 452 -28.12 9.77 -19.76
C GLU A 452 -28.24 9.14 -21.15
N THR A 453 -27.13 9.22 -21.95
CA THR A 453 -27.09 8.70 -23.32
C THR A 453 -25.79 7.96 -23.58
N LEU A 454 -25.89 6.75 -24.14
CA LEU A 454 -24.77 5.93 -24.60
C LEU A 454 -24.93 5.63 -26.09
N LYS A 455 -23.99 6.08 -26.94
CA LYS A 455 -23.95 5.81 -28.38
C LYS A 455 -22.76 4.91 -28.71
N ILE A 456 -23.06 3.71 -29.18
CA ILE A 456 -22.09 2.64 -29.49
C ILE A 456 -22.41 2.00 -30.85
N PRO A 457 -22.47 2.79 -31.93
CA PRO A 457 -23.08 2.36 -33.21
C PRO A 457 -22.34 1.24 -33.93
N LYS A 458 -21.04 1.01 -33.64
CA LYS A 458 -20.22 -0.03 -34.26
C LYS A 458 -19.87 -1.18 -33.34
N CYS A 459 -20.25 -1.10 -32.06
CA CYS A 459 -19.83 -2.08 -31.06
C CYS A 459 -20.57 -3.41 -31.24
N THR A 460 -19.80 -4.49 -31.36
CA THR A 460 -20.32 -5.87 -31.46
C THR A 460 -19.70 -6.82 -30.45
N ARG A 461 -18.60 -6.43 -29.82
CA ARG A 461 -17.90 -7.25 -28.81
C ARG A 461 -18.11 -6.68 -27.43
N PHE A 462 -18.66 -7.47 -26.52
CA PHE A 462 -19.06 -7.01 -25.20
C PHE A 462 -18.59 -7.94 -24.07
N GLY A 463 -18.30 -7.36 -22.92
CA GLY A 463 -18.43 -8.02 -21.63
C GLY A 463 -19.85 -7.92 -21.13
N ASN A 464 -20.15 -8.58 -20.01
CA ASN A 464 -21.45 -8.51 -19.35
C ASN A 464 -21.62 -7.19 -18.57
N TYR A 465 -22.86 -6.78 -18.30
CA TYR A 465 -23.23 -5.79 -17.30
C TYR A 465 -22.67 -4.38 -17.49
N ILE A 466 -22.43 -3.96 -18.74
CA ILE A 466 -21.75 -2.69 -19.03
C ILE A 466 -22.42 -1.45 -18.46
N VAL A 467 -23.73 -1.47 -18.22
CA VAL A 467 -24.52 -0.33 -17.70
C VAL A 467 -25.13 -0.57 -16.32
N THR A 468 -24.66 -1.57 -15.58
CA THR A 468 -25.14 -1.80 -14.20
C THR A 468 -25.04 -0.52 -13.37
N GLY A 469 -26.14 -0.13 -12.72
CA GLY A 469 -26.17 1.06 -11.87
C GLY A 469 -26.26 2.41 -12.59
N CYS A 470 -26.38 2.46 -13.93
CA CYS A 470 -26.59 3.69 -14.70
C CYS A 470 -28.05 4.16 -14.60
N LYS A 471 -28.45 4.68 -13.44
CA LYS A 471 -29.84 5.00 -13.14
C LYS A 471 -30.45 6.14 -13.94
N ALA A 472 -29.64 7.04 -14.50
CA ALA A 472 -30.08 8.16 -15.32
C ALA A 472 -30.19 7.81 -16.81
N LEU A 473 -29.81 6.60 -17.22
CA LEU A 473 -29.72 6.22 -18.63
C LEU A 473 -31.13 6.10 -19.24
N THR A 474 -31.35 6.96 -20.26
CA THR A 474 -32.65 7.07 -20.95
C THR A 474 -32.55 6.73 -22.44
N ARG A 475 -31.31 6.60 -22.99
CA ARG A 475 -31.11 6.28 -24.39
C ARG A 475 -29.83 5.48 -24.62
N ILE A 476 -29.95 4.36 -25.34
CA ILE A 476 -28.82 3.57 -25.85
C ILE A 476 -28.97 3.44 -27.37
N GLU A 477 -27.93 3.83 -28.12
CA GLU A 477 -27.83 3.64 -29.56
C GLU A 477 -26.80 2.55 -29.86
N ALA A 478 -27.24 1.30 -29.96
CA ALA A 478 -26.41 0.13 -30.25
C ALA A 478 -26.75 -0.45 -31.64
N ILE A 479 -26.41 0.28 -32.69
CA ILE A 479 -26.92 0.09 -34.04
C ILE A 479 -26.21 -1.02 -34.83
N ALA A 480 -25.09 -1.56 -34.32
CA ALA A 480 -24.19 -2.43 -35.06
C ALA A 480 -24.89 -3.56 -35.80
N ALA A 481 -24.40 -3.79 -37.03
CA ALA A 481 -24.82 -4.89 -37.88
C ALA A 481 -24.01 -6.15 -37.51
N GLY A 482 -24.58 -7.09 -36.77
CA GLY A 482 -23.95 -8.36 -36.43
C GLY A 482 -24.42 -8.91 -35.08
N ASP A 483 -24.09 -10.14 -34.82
CA ASP A 483 -24.36 -10.73 -33.52
C ASP A 483 -23.40 -10.12 -32.47
N PHE A 484 -23.88 -9.96 -31.25
CA PHE A 484 -23.01 -9.59 -30.15
C PHE A 484 -22.19 -10.80 -29.75
N VAL A 485 -20.88 -10.61 -29.59
CA VAL A 485 -19.96 -11.66 -29.19
C VAL A 485 -19.23 -11.27 -27.92
N HIS A 486 -18.85 -12.27 -27.12
CA HIS A 486 -18.11 -12.07 -25.90
C HIS A 486 -16.68 -11.58 -26.21
N ILE A 487 -16.22 -10.56 -25.49
CA ILE A 487 -14.95 -9.90 -25.78
C ILE A 487 -13.74 -10.83 -25.59
N SER A 488 -13.82 -11.76 -24.63
CA SER A 488 -12.68 -12.62 -24.26
C SER A 488 -12.48 -13.82 -25.18
N ASP A 489 -13.56 -14.50 -25.62
CA ASP A 489 -13.49 -15.77 -26.33
C ASP A 489 -14.24 -15.79 -27.66
N GLY A 490 -14.91 -14.70 -28.01
CA GLY A 490 -15.69 -14.57 -29.25
C GLY A 490 -16.97 -15.41 -29.30
N SER A 491 -17.37 -16.05 -28.18
CA SER A 491 -18.64 -16.77 -28.10
C SER A 491 -19.83 -15.81 -28.22
N SER A 492 -21.00 -16.34 -28.60
CA SER A 492 -22.22 -15.53 -28.61
C SER A 492 -22.55 -15.04 -27.20
N ILE A 493 -22.85 -13.74 -27.08
CA ILE A 493 -23.31 -13.12 -25.84
C ILE A 493 -24.74 -12.59 -26.01
N GLU A 494 -25.59 -12.89 -25.06
CA GLU A 494 -26.94 -12.36 -25.10
C GLU A 494 -26.93 -10.84 -24.84
N ARG A 495 -27.63 -10.07 -25.69
CA ARG A 495 -27.73 -8.60 -25.57
C ARG A 495 -28.29 -8.18 -24.22
N THR A 496 -29.13 -9.01 -23.63
CA THR A 496 -29.67 -8.80 -22.29
C THR A 496 -28.63 -8.91 -21.21
N ALA A 497 -27.68 -9.84 -21.32
CA ALA A 497 -26.54 -9.94 -20.39
C ALA A 497 -25.64 -8.70 -20.46
N VAL A 498 -25.46 -8.11 -21.66
CA VAL A 498 -24.71 -6.87 -21.85
C VAL A 498 -25.32 -5.71 -21.06
N PHE A 499 -26.65 -5.55 -21.12
CA PHE A 499 -27.36 -4.41 -20.53
C PHE A 499 -28.03 -4.74 -19.19
N HIS A 500 -27.88 -5.93 -18.67
CA HIS A 500 -28.50 -6.34 -17.41
C HIS A 500 -27.77 -5.78 -16.19
N ASN A 501 -28.47 -5.66 -15.07
CA ASN A 501 -27.83 -5.37 -13.80
C ASN A 501 -27.29 -6.65 -13.15
N ARG A 502 -26.19 -6.56 -12.42
CA ARG A 502 -25.72 -7.69 -11.60
C ARG A 502 -26.79 -8.07 -10.57
N THR A 503 -27.02 -9.36 -10.36
CA THR A 503 -28.04 -9.89 -9.43
C THR A 503 -27.90 -9.42 -7.99
N ALA A 504 -26.71 -8.99 -7.57
CA ALA A 504 -26.44 -8.45 -6.23
C ALA A 504 -26.96 -7.00 -6.04
N HIS A 505 -27.45 -6.34 -7.10
CA HIS A 505 -27.92 -4.97 -7.04
C HIS A 505 -29.43 -4.93 -7.19
N SER A 506 -30.10 -4.56 -6.10
CA SER A 506 -31.53 -4.33 -6.04
C SER A 506 -31.81 -2.95 -5.45
N GLY A 507 -32.94 -2.33 -5.83
CA GLY A 507 -33.37 -1.03 -5.32
C GLY A 507 -33.22 0.13 -6.34
N ASP A 508 -33.28 1.36 -5.85
CA ASP A 508 -33.36 2.58 -6.68
C ASP A 508 -32.07 2.96 -7.45
N ASN A 509 -30.98 2.22 -7.22
CA ASN A 509 -29.66 2.49 -7.82
C ASN A 509 -29.31 1.55 -8.99
N VAL A 510 -30.29 1.02 -9.68
CA VAL A 510 -30.11 0.12 -10.83
C VAL A 510 -30.49 0.82 -12.14
N PHE A 511 -29.88 0.35 -13.25
CA PHE A 511 -30.33 0.71 -14.58
C PHE A 511 -31.76 0.20 -14.77
N ASN A 512 -32.66 1.06 -15.30
CA ASN A 512 -34.05 0.69 -15.54
C ASN A 512 -34.39 0.73 -17.03
N PRO A 513 -34.38 -0.40 -17.73
CA PRO A 513 -34.71 -0.45 -19.16
C PRO A 513 -36.10 0.08 -19.48
N ALA A 514 -37.08 -0.01 -18.59
CA ALA A 514 -38.42 0.52 -18.82
C ALA A 514 -38.47 2.06 -18.94
N LYS A 515 -37.36 2.76 -18.61
CA LYS A 515 -37.20 4.20 -18.80
C LYS A 515 -36.30 4.55 -19.98
N CYS A 516 -35.73 3.55 -20.65
CA CYS A 516 -34.67 3.72 -21.66
C CYS A 516 -35.18 3.39 -23.07
N ASP A 517 -34.91 4.29 -24.01
CA ASP A 517 -35.11 4.04 -25.44
C ASP A 517 -33.91 3.31 -26.01
N LEU A 518 -34.10 2.15 -26.64
CA LEU A 518 -33.08 1.35 -27.26
C LEU A 518 -33.17 1.46 -28.78
N VAL A 519 -32.08 1.86 -29.45
CA VAL A 519 -31.96 1.89 -30.90
C VAL A 519 -31.09 0.74 -31.35
N LEU A 520 -31.68 -0.21 -32.04
CA LEU A 520 -31.03 -1.40 -32.58
C LEU A 520 -31.38 -1.64 -34.01
N ASN A 521 -30.46 -2.25 -34.78
CA ASN A 521 -30.80 -2.79 -36.08
C ASN A 521 -31.74 -4.00 -35.89
N ALA A 522 -32.98 -3.88 -36.41
CA ALA A 522 -34.04 -4.87 -36.22
C ALA A 522 -33.78 -6.21 -36.95
N ASP A 523 -32.83 -6.24 -37.88
CA ASP A 523 -32.59 -7.40 -38.76
C ASP A 523 -31.66 -8.46 -38.17
N LYS A 524 -31.30 -8.37 -36.88
CA LYS A 524 -30.26 -9.21 -36.28
C LYS A 524 -30.77 -10.16 -35.20
N GLN A 525 -30.51 -11.42 -35.47
CA GLN A 525 -30.84 -12.55 -34.59
C GLN A 525 -29.85 -12.68 -33.43
N GLU A 526 -30.32 -13.06 -32.26
CA GLU A 526 -29.49 -13.57 -31.18
C GLU A 526 -29.34 -15.10 -31.29
N GLY A 527 -28.10 -15.61 -31.26
CA GLY A 527 -27.81 -17.03 -31.12
C GLY A 527 -28.34 -17.96 -32.20
N GLY A 528 -28.37 -17.54 -33.46
CA GLY A 528 -28.79 -18.41 -34.57
C GLY A 528 -30.28 -18.84 -34.54
N GLY A 529 -31.07 -18.28 -33.69
CA GLY A 529 -32.52 -18.49 -33.59
C GLY A 529 -33.34 -17.37 -34.22
N ALA A 530 -34.63 -17.56 -34.44
CA ALA A 530 -35.52 -16.57 -35.03
C ALA A 530 -35.43 -15.21 -34.31
N VAL A 531 -35.54 -14.13 -35.10
CA VAL A 531 -35.60 -12.72 -34.65
C VAL A 531 -36.38 -12.63 -33.35
N PRO A 532 -35.83 -12.03 -32.29
CA PRO A 532 -36.68 -11.73 -31.14
C PRO A 532 -37.79 -10.83 -31.69
N THR A 533 -38.98 -11.37 -31.78
CA THR A 533 -40.15 -10.57 -32.05
C THR A 533 -40.21 -9.56 -30.90
N VAL A 534 -39.85 -8.30 -31.20
CA VAL A 534 -40.19 -7.20 -30.32
C VAL A 534 -41.67 -7.35 -30.13
N SER A 535 -42.07 -7.87 -28.97
CA SER A 535 -43.49 -8.06 -28.71
C SER A 535 -44.16 -6.67 -28.76
N ALA A 536 -45.46 -6.61 -28.94
CA ALA A 536 -46.22 -5.37 -28.87
C ALA A 536 -45.96 -4.56 -27.59
N ASN A 537 -45.27 -5.15 -26.61
CA ASN A 537 -44.96 -4.57 -25.30
C ASN A 537 -43.47 -4.17 -25.14
N ASN A 538 -42.65 -4.14 -26.20
CA ASN A 538 -41.19 -3.86 -26.15
C ASN A 538 -40.41 -4.80 -25.21
N GLU A 539 -40.81 -6.07 -25.17
CA GLU A 539 -40.21 -7.09 -24.32
C GLU A 539 -39.20 -7.93 -25.08
N TRP A 540 -38.01 -8.13 -24.49
CA TRP A 540 -37.09 -9.18 -24.85
C TRP A 540 -37.17 -10.33 -23.87
N THR A 541 -37.33 -11.54 -24.42
CA THR A 541 -37.35 -12.76 -23.61
C THR A 541 -35.94 -13.29 -23.49
N VAL A 542 -35.46 -13.50 -22.28
CA VAL A 542 -34.18 -14.14 -21.98
C VAL A 542 -34.46 -15.50 -21.39
N ALA A 543 -34.24 -16.56 -22.18
CA ALA A 543 -34.48 -17.92 -21.73
C ALA A 543 -33.53 -18.36 -20.60
N GLN A 544 -32.33 -17.85 -20.57
CA GLN A 544 -31.24 -18.34 -19.70
C GLN A 544 -31.23 -17.69 -18.30
N TYR A 545 -31.78 -16.49 -18.14
CA TYR A 545 -31.77 -15.77 -16.85
C TYR A 545 -33.16 -15.53 -16.25
N GLY A 546 -34.19 -16.13 -16.81
CA GLY A 546 -35.54 -16.20 -16.23
C GLY A 546 -36.27 -14.86 -16.09
N GLY A 547 -35.83 -13.82 -16.81
CA GLY A 547 -36.42 -12.49 -16.69
C GLY A 547 -36.80 -11.88 -18.03
N LEU A 548 -37.94 -11.17 -18.07
CA LEU A 548 -38.33 -10.32 -19.18
C LEU A 548 -37.72 -8.93 -18.99
N MET A 549 -36.94 -8.48 -19.95
CA MET A 549 -36.43 -7.11 -19.97
C MET A 549 -37.37 -6.24 -20.78
N ARG A 550 -38.05 -5.32 -20.12
CA ARG A 550 -39.00 -4.38 -20.75
C ARG A 550 -38.30 -3.05 -21.01
N TRP A 551 -38.27 -2.62 -22.27
CA TRP A 551 -37.74 -1.33 -22.67
C TRP A 551 -38.87 -0.32 -22.85
N LYS A 552 -38.58 0.97 -22.64
CA LYS A 552 -39.52 2.05 -22.93
C LYS A 552 -39.90 2.06 -24.41
N SER A 553 -38.90 1.92 -25.28
CA SER A 553 -39.06 1.69 -26.73
C SER A 553 -37.90 0.92 -27.28
N ILE A 554 -38.11 0.15 -28.36
CA ILE A 554 -37.09 -0.41 -29.19
C ILE A 554 -37.38 0.04 -30.63
N THR A 555 -36.48 0.81 -31.23
CA THR A 555 -36.66 1.38 -32.55
C THR A 555 -35.51 1.03 -33.47
N PRO A 556 -35.74 0.86 -34.78
CA PRO A 556 -34.65 0.81 -35.75
C PRO A 556 -33.93 2.17 -35.79
N PRO A 557 -32.72 2.19 -36.38
CA PRO A 557 -31.92 3.40 -36.53
C PRO A 557 -32.64 4.45 -37.38
#